data_c161bda5953f729094a90a71600336e1
#
_entry.id   c161bda5953f729094a90a71600336e1
#
_cell.length_a   1.000
_cell.length_b   1.000
_cell.length_c   1.000
_cell.angle_alpha   90.00
_cell.angle_beta   90.00
_cell.angle_gamma   90.00
#
_symmetry.space_group_name_H-M   'P 1'
#
loop_
_entity.id
_entity.type
_entity.pdbx_description
1 polymer ?
#
loop_
_entity_poly.entity_id
_entity_poly.type
_entity_poly.pdbx_seq_one_letter_code
_entity_poly.pdbx_strand_id
1 'polypeptide(L)'
;MVALMRFLPAIYATLALATGFAAEPAKQADASKSPEPLYETRAQHDPNGTGKFFLNREIAHVMGHQAAPWLERPEREEEERTDLAVKALGLKEGEAVADIGCGSGYYTSRMARIVGPKGVVYGVDIQQEMLDLLSRKMKMMRIENVKPVLGGEQDPKLPPASCDMMLMVDVYHEIEFPYEMMRATIPALKPGGRMIFIEFRGEDPNVPIKAVHKMTEAQVKKEMAIHPELEWVETKRDLPQQHVIIFKRK
;
A
#
# COMPACT_ATOMS: atom_id res chain seq x y z
N MET A 1 -44.25 -6.28 83.92
CA MET A 1 -43.91 -4.84 83.71
C MET A 1 -42.51 -4.84 83.09
N VAL A 2 -42.42 -4.75 81.78
CA VAL A 2 -41.17 -4.83 81.04
C VAL A 2 -40.98 -3.49 80.32
N ALA A 3 -39.88 -2.77 80.66
CA ALA A 3 -39.52 -1.46 80.09
C ALA A 3 -38.86 -1.65 78.74
N LEU A 4 -39.41 -0.96 77.76
CA LEU A 4 -38.88 -0.93 76.36
C LEU A 4 -37.79 0.15 76.24
N MET A 5 -36.53 -0.23 76.06
CA MET A 5 -35.44 0.66 75.78
C MET A 5 -35.33 0.86 74.22
N ARG A 6 -35.57 2.09 73.77
CA ARG A 6 -35.38 2.48 72.35
C ARG A 6 -33.94 2.83 72.15
N PHE A 7 -33.25 2.14 71.19
CA PHE A 7 -31.97 2.50 70.66
C PHE A 7 -32.17 3.40 69.45
N LEU A 8 -31.54 4.58 69.44
CA LEU A 8 -31.35 5.46 68.27
C LEU A 8 -30.06 5.02 67.52
N PRO A 9 -30.07 4.93 66.20
CA PRO A 9 -28.84 4.73 65.46
C PRO A 9 -28.14 6.06 65.20
N ALA A 10 -26.83 6.08 65.47
CA ALA A 10 -25.93 7.17 65.15
C ALA A 10 -25.63 7.17 63.63
N ILE A 11 -25.87 8.30 62.97
CA ILE A 11 -25.53 8.54 61.57
C ILE A 11 -24.07 8.99 61.51
N TYR A 12 -23.18 8.17 60.98
CA TYR A 12 -21.81 8.58 60.60
C TYR A 12 -21.85 9.18 59.21
N ALA A 13 -21.60 10.48 59.12
CA ALA A 13 -21.37 11.16 57.84
C ALA A 13 -19.93 10.96 57.41
N THR A 14 -19.70 10.15 56.41
CA THR A 14 -18.39 10.02 55.74
C THR A 14 -18.22 11.14 54.75
N LEU A 15 -17.28 12.04 55.02
CA LEU A 15 -16.85 13.12 54.15
C LEU A 15 -15.93 12.49 53.07
N ALA A 16 -16.41 12.34 51.84
CA ALA A 16 -15.58 11.95 50.70
C ALA A 16 -14.86 13.17 50.15
N LEU A 17 -13.52 13.20 50.31
CA LEU A 17 -12.68 14.16 49.58
C LEU A 17 -12.64 13.77 48.10
N ALA A 18 -13.30 14.53 47.25
CA ALA A 18 -13.14 14.43 45.81
C ALA A 18 -11.83 15.14 45.41
N THR A 19 -10.77 14.36 45.11
CA THR A 19 -9.58 14.87 44.42
C THR A 19 -9.93 15.05 42.95
N GLY A 20 -10.22 16.29 42.57
CA GLY A 20 -10.38 16.66 41.18
C GLY A 20 -9.07 16.55 40.41
N PHE A 21 -8.95 15.50 39.59
CA PHE A 21 -7.97 15.51 38.49
C PHE A 21 -8.43 16.53 37.44
N ALA A 22 -7.77 17.67 37.39
CA ALA A 22 -7.92 18.59 36.29
C ALA A 22 -7.35 17.92 35.03
N ALA A 23 -8.21 17.56 34.07
CA ALA A 23 -7.78 17.14 32.77
C ALA A 23 -7.06 18.33 32.08
N GLU A 24 -5.81 18.14 31.65
CA GLU A 24 -5.14 19.11 30.80
C GLU A 24 -5.98 19.36 29.54
N PRO A 25 -6.14 20.64 29.13
CA PRO A 25 -6.86 20.96 27.92
C PRO A 25 -6.10 20.35 26.73
N ALA A 26 -6.77 19.48 25.97
CA ALA A 26 -6.28 19.00 24.70
C ALA A 26 -5.85 20.20 23.86
N LYS A 27 -4.59 20.20 23.36
CA LYS A 27 -4.11 21.22 22.42
C LYS A 27 -5.08 21.28 21.26
N GLN A 28 -5.85 22.36 21.20
CA GLN A 28 -6.66 22.68 20.02
C GLN A 28 -5.70 22.81 18.85
N ALA A 29 -5.90 21.95 17.84
CA ALA A 29 -5.22 22.09 16.56
C ALA A 29 -5.55 23.49 16.01
N ASP A 30 -4.53 24.24 15.61
CA ASP A 30 -4.65 25.56 15.03
C ASP A 30 -5.44 25.47 13.71
N ALA A 31 -6.72 25.82 13.77
CA ALA A 31 -7.65 25.78 12.65
C ALA A 31 -7.37 26.86 11.58
N SER A 32 -6.28 27.65 11.74
CA SER A 32 -5.94 28.77 10.84
C SER A 32 -5.06 28.38 9.65
N LYS A 33 -4.49 27.17 9.62
CA LYS A 33 -3.76 26.67 8.44
C LYS A 33 -4.74 25.98 7.49
N SER A 34 -4.92 26.57 6.31
CA SER A 34 -5.50 25.85 5.17
C SER A 34 -4.77 24.51 5.03
N PRO A 35 -5.47 23.38 4.79
CA PRO A 35 -4.78 22.12 4.58
C PRO A 35 -3.77 22.31 3.45
N GLU A 36 -2.52 21.88 3.67
CA GLU A 36 -1.49 21.93 2.62
C GLU A 36 -2.02 21.19 1.39
N PRO A 37 -1.83 21.77 0.18
CA PRO A 37 -2.29 21.11 -1.02
C PRO A 37 -1.61 19.74 -1.13
N LEU A 38 -2.39 18.71 -1.48
CA LEU A 38 -1.84 17.34 -1.66
C LEU A 38 -0.77 17.29 -2.75
N TYR A 39 -0.90 18.13 -3.77
CA TYR A 39 0.00 18.22 -4.91
C TYR A 39 0.64 19.60 -5.01
N GLU A 40 1.90 19.60 -5.43
CA GLU A 40 2.67 20.81 -5.73
C GLU A 40 3.47 20.58 -7.01
N THR A 41 3.66 21.62 -7.83
CA THR A 41 4.55 21.59 -8.98
C THR A 41 5.76 22.50 -8.71
N ARG A 42 6.98 22.00 -8.95
CA ARG A 42 8.22 22.73 -8.74
C ARG A 42 9.03 22.82 -10.04
N ALA A 43 9.53 23.98 -10.35
CA ALA A 43 10.37 24.20 -11.53
C ALA A 43 11.76 23.55 -11.39
N GLN A 44 12.29 23.46 -10.15
CA GLN A 44 13.53 22.76 -9.86
C GLN A 44 13.19 21.37 -9.32
N HIS A 45 13.53 20.35 -10.08
CA HIS A 45 13.19 18.96 -9.81
C HIS A 45 14.23 17.98 -10.37
N ASP A 46 14.11 16.68 -10.04
CA ASP A 46 14.96 15.63 -10.60
C ASP A 46 14.69 15.46 -12.11
N PRO A 47 15.71 15.35 -12.98
CA PRO A 47 15.52 15.14 -14.42
C PRO A 47 14.79 13.82 -14.77
N ASN A 48 14.68 12.88 -13.82
CA ASN A 48 13.91 11.62 -13.96
C ASN A 48 12.55 11.69 -13.26
N GLY A 49 12.20 12.84 -12.69
CA GLY A 49 10.91 13.11 -12.06
C GLY A 49 10.05 14.03 -12.94
N THR A 50 8.77 14.07 -12.64
CA THR A 50 7.78 14.86 -13.38
C THR A 50 7.72 16.34 -12.99
N GLY A 51 8.41 16.73 -11.91
CA GLY A 51 8.26 18.05 -11.29
C GLY A 51 6.98 18.22 -10.48
N LYS A 52 6.11 17.19 -10.45
CA LYS A 52 4.91 17.11 -9.62
C LYS A 52 5.24 16.39 -8.31
N PHE A 53 4.83 16.96 -7.21
CA PHE A 53 5.11 16.43 -5.88
C PHE A 53 3.79 16.07 -5.18
N PHE A 54 3.80 14.95 -4.48
CA PHE A 54 2.72 14.49 -3.62
C PHE A 54 3.24 14.37 -2.19
N LEU A 55 2.68 15.12 -1.26
CA LEU A 55 3.12 15.16 0.14
C LEU A 55 4.66 15.31 0.30
N ASN A 56 5.25 16.18 -0.50
CA ASN A 56 6.71 16.48 -0.59
C ASN A 56 7.59 15.39 -1.27
N ARG A 57 7.04 14.32 -1.81
CA ARG A 57 7.76 13.38 -2.68
C ARG A 57 7.54 13.74 -4.14
N GLU A 58 8.61 13.83 -4.91
CA GLU A 58 8.50 13.96 -6.37
C GLU A 58 8.03 12.65 -6.99
N ILE A 59 7.12 12.74 -7.94
CA ILE A 59 6.62 11.61 -8.71
C ILE A 59 7.59 11.31 -9.84
N ALA A 60 8.03 10.05 -9.96
CA ALA A 60 8.92 9.63 -11.03
C ALA A 60 8.19 9.54 -12.37
N HIS A 61 8.95 9.67 -13.47
CA HIS A 61 8.42 9.35 -14.79
C HIS A 61 8.10 7.86 -14.92
N VAL A 62 6.95 7.54 -15.51
CA VAL A 62 6.53 6.16 -15.80
C VAL A 62 7.51 5.51 -16.78
N MET A 63 7.91 4.26 -16.47
CA MET A 63 8.72 3.45 -17.35
C MET A 63 7.91 3.03 -18.59
N GLY A 64 8.34 3.42 -19.79
CA GLY A 64 7.69 3.02 -21.03
C GLY A 64 7.87 1.53 -21.34
N HIS A 65 6.91 0.96 -22.08
CA HIS A 65 6.91 -0.46 -22.48
C HIS A 65 8.16 -0.90 -23.25
N GLN A 66 8.89 0.04 -23.87
CA GLN A 66 10.16 -0.25 -24.55
C GLN A 66 11.23 -0.80 -23.60
N ALA A 67 11.11 -0.48 -22.30
CA ALA A 67 12.00 -0.97 -21.25
C ALA A 67 11.55 -2.34 -20.65
N ALA A 68 10.49 -2.95 -21.17
CA ALA A 68 10.02 -4.27 -20.69
C ALA A 68 11.10 -5.37 -20.63
N PRO A 69 12.11 -5.41 -21.55
CA PRO A 69 13.22 -6.37 -21.41
C PRO A 69 13.99 -6.26 -20.10
N TRP A 70 14.06 -5.06 -19.51
CA TRP A 70 14.70 -4.84 -18.21
C TRP A 70 13.93 -5.56 -17.07
N LEU A 71 12.60 -5.62 -17.16
CA LEU A 71 11.76 -6.33 -16.19
C LEU A 71 11.98 -7.85 -16.21
N GLU A 72 12.44 -8.40 -17.33
CA GLU A 72 12.66 -9.83 -17.53
C GLU A 72 14.15 -10.21 -17.54
N ARG A 73 15.05 -9.29 -17.13
CA ARG A 73 16.49 -9.58 -17.10
C ARG A 73 16.81 -10.76 -16.19
N PRO A 74 17.72 -11.66 -16.61
CA PRO A 74 18.08 -12.84 -15.81
C PRO A 74 18.61 -12.51 -14.42
N GLU A 75 19.32 -11.37 -14.29
CA GLU A 75 19.97 -10.90 -13.06
C GLU A 75 18.96 -10.51 -11.98
N ARG A 76 17.72 -10.20 -12.37
CA ARG A 76 16.66 -9.71 -11.47
C ARG A 76 16.44 -10.64 -10.26
N GLU A 77 16.49 -11.95 -10.48
CA GLU A 77 16.28 -12.92 -9.40
C GLU A 77 17.37 -12.83 -8.32
N GLU A 78 18.64 -12.64 -8.74
CA GLU A 78 19.77 -12.48 -7.83
C GLU A 78 19.78 -11.11 -7.16
N GLU A 79 19.53 -10.04 -7.93
CA GLU A 79 19.57 -8.65 -7.47
C GLU A 79 18.44 -8.31 -6.50
N GLU A 80 17.23 -8.79 -6.76
CA GLU A 80 16.01 -8.43 -6.01
C GLU A 80 15.53 -9.55 -5.10
N ARG A 81 16.02 -10.81 -5.24
CA ARG A 81 15.53 -12.00 -4.52
C ARG A 81 14.00 -12.09 -4.64
N THR A 82 13.54 -12.14 -5.88
CA THR A 82 12.11 -12.19 -6.20
C THR A 82 11.42 -13.42 -5.64
N ASP A 83 12.17 -14.51 -5.39
CA ASP A 83 11.72 -15.69 -4.66
C ASP A 83 11.24 -15.34 -3.24
N LEU A 84 12.05 -14.54 -2.50
CA LEU A 84 11.69 -14.07 -1.16
C LEU A 84 10.56 -13.04 -1.21
N ALA A 85 10.56 -12.16 -2.22
CA ALA A 85 9.48 -11.20 -2.43
C ALA A 85 8.13 -11.90 -2.60
N VAL A 86 8.05 -12.89 -3.50
CA VAL A 86 6.83 -13.69 -3.73
C VAL A 86 6.42 -14.46 -2.47
N LYS A 87 7.38 -15.04 -1.74
CA LYS A 87 7.11 -15.72 -0.46
C LYS A 87 6.53 -14.75 0.59
N ALA A 88 7.03 -13.51 0.61
CA ALA A 88 6.57 -12.48 1.55
C ALA A 88 5.10 -12.07 1.34
N LEU A 89 4.55 -12.26 0.12
CA LEU A 89 3.14 -11.99 -0.20
C LEU A 89 2.18 -12.89 0.58
N GLY A 90 2.63 -14.08 1.00
CA GLY A 90 1.81 -15.02 1.78
C GLY A 90 0.52 -15.43 1.06
N LEU A 91 0.60 -15.64 -0.25
CA LEU A 91 -0.52 -16.03 -1.10
C LEU A 91 -1.04 -17.42 -0.76
N LYS A 92 -2.34 -17.61 -0.97
CA LYS A 92 -3.04 -18.88 -0.77
C LYS A 92 -3.74 -19.33 -2.05
N GLU A 93 -3.89 -20.64 -2.21
CA GLU A 93 -4.73 -21.18 -3.28
C GLU A 93 -6.15 -20.65 -3.21
N GLY A 94 -6.69 -20.25 -4.36
CA GLY A 94 -8.05 -19.73 -4.49
C GLY A 94 -8.20 -18.23 -4.25
N GLU A 95 -7.14 -17.51 -3.80
CA GLU A 95 -7.21 -16.05 -3.64
C GLU A 95 -7.43 -15.33 -4.99
N ALA A 96 -8.19 -14.25 -4.94
CA ALA A 96 -8.28 -13.26 -6.00
C ALA A 96 -7.33 -12.12 -5.69
N VAL A 97 -6.37 -11.85 -6.58
CA VAL A 97 -5.31 -10.86 -6.33
C VAL A 97 -5.12 -9.93 -7.51
N ALA A 98 -4.56 -8.76 -7.28
CA ALA A 98 -4.22 -7.82 -8.35
C ALA A 98 -2.72 -7.47 -8.31
N ASP A 99 -2.12 -7.35 -9.49
CA ASP A 99 -0.79 -6.83 -9.77
C ASP A 99 -0.96 -5.49 -10.47
N ILE A 100 -0.78 -4.39 -9.77
CA ILE A 100 -1.01 -3.03 -10.28
C ILE A 100 0.31 -2.48 -10.79
N GLY A 101 0.35 -2.06 -12.06
CA GLY A 101 1.57 -1.81 -12.80
C GLY A 101 2.29 -3.12 -13.14
N CYS A 102 1.55 -4.10 -13.64
CA CYS A 102 2.04 -5.47 -13.82
C CYS A 102 3.14 -5.61 -14.89
N GLY A 103 3.30 -4.61 -15.75
CA GLY A 103 4.25 -4.62 -16.85
C GLY A 103 4.10 -5.86 -17.73
N SER A 104 5.21 -6.53 -18.00
CA SER A 104 5.26 -7.79 -18.77
C SER A 104 4.72 -9.01 -18.02
N GLY A 105 4.29 -8.87 -16.75
CA GLY A 105 3.72 -9.94 -15.94
C GLY A 105 4.75 -10.80 -15.21
N TYR A 106 5.87 -10.20 -14.79
CA TYR A 106 6.91 -10.91 -14.04
C TYR A 106 6.37 -11.49 -12.73
N TYR A 107 5.74 -10.67 -11.88
CA TYR A 107 5.11 -11.12 -10.64
C TYR A 107 3.74 -11.77 -10.90
N THR A 108 2.96 -11.27 -11.86
CA THR A 108 1.65 -11.82 -12.24
C THR A 108 1.72 -13.32 -12.49
N SER A 109 2.72 -13.80 -13.29
CA SER A 109 2.86 -15.21 -13.62
C SER A 109 3.20 -16.09 -12.43
N ARG A 110 3.98 -15.58 -11.46
CA ARG A 110 4.33 -16.27 -10.22
C ARG A 110 3.14 -16.35 -9.28
N MET A 111 2.42 -15.26 -9.11
CA MET A 111 1.19 -15.23 -8.31
C MET A 111 0.13 -16.17 -8.86
N ALA A 112 -0.07 -16.18 -10.18
CA ALA A 112 -1.07 -17.04 -10.84
C ALA A 112 -0.85 -18.53 -10.57
N ARG A 113 0.41 -18.98 -10.53
CA ARG A 113 0.74 -20.36 -10.18
C ARG A 113 0.43 -20.71 -8.73
N ILE A 114 0.63 -19.74 -7.81
CA ILE A 114 0.40 -19.97 -6.37
C ILE A 114 -1.08 -19.97 -6.05
N VAL A 115 -1.86 -19.00 -6.57
CA VAL A 115 -3.30 -18.96 -6.33
C VAL A 115 -4.04 -20.10 -7.06
N GLY A 116 -3.41 -20.70 -8.06
CA GLY A 116 -3.92 -21.88 -8.75
C GLY A 116 -5.20 -21.64 -9.55
N PRO A 117 -5.79 -22.72 -10.11
CA PRO A 117 -6.90 -22.60 -11.06
C PRO A 117 -8.22 -22.12 -10.43
N LYS A 118 -8.34 -22.16 -9.10
CA LYS A 118 -9.50 -21.62 -8.37
C LYS A 118 -9.35 -20.13 -8.02
N GLY A 119 -8.11 -19.60 -8.08
CA GLY A 119 -7.80 -18.18 -7.87
C GLY A 119 -7.80 -17.41 -9.18
N VAL A 120 -7.65 -16.09 -9.08
CA VAL A 120 -7.51 -15.19 -10.22
C VAL A 120 -6.49 -14.11 -9.93
N VAL A 121 -5.70 -13.74 -10.94
CA VAL A 121 -4.81 -12.58 -10.89
C VAL A 121 -5.28 -11.54 -11.90
N TYR A 122 -5.61 -10.36 -11.44
CA TYR A 122 -5.83 -9.19 -12.28
C TYR A 122 -4.49 -8.52 -12.54
N GLY A 123 -4.00 -8.60 -13.77
CA GLY A 123 -2.80 -7.87 -14.21
C GLY A 123 -3.23 -6.50 -14.73
N VAL A 124 -3.01 -5.45 -13.94
CA VAL A 124 -3.44 -4.09 -14.27
C VAL A 124 -2.24 -3.28 -14.76
N ASP A 125 -2.38 -2.64 -15.91
CA ASP A 125 -1.39 -1.69 -16.42
C ASP A 125 -2.08 -0.56 -17.17
N ILE A 126 -1.45 0.62 -17.25
CA ILE A 126 -1.97 1.76 -18.03
C ILE A 126 -1.55 1.69 -19.50
N GLN A 127 -0.56 0.85 -19.83
CA GLN A 127 -0.02 0.70 -21.17
C GLN A 127 -0.57 -0.59 -21.82
N GLN A 128 -1.33 -0.46 -22.90
CA GLN A 128 -1.87 -1.61 -23.63
C GLN A 128 -0.76 -2.54 -24.12
N GLU A 129 0.38 -2.00 -24.52
CA GLU A 129 1.53 -2.76 -25.00
C GLU A 129 2.10 -3.69 -23.92
N MET A 130 2.08 -3.27 -22.63
CA MET A 130 2.46 -4.12 -21.50
C MET A 130 1.46 -5.27 -21.34
N LEU A 131 0.16 -5.00 -21.44
CA LEU A 131 -0.88 -6.03 -21.36
C LEU A 131 -0.82 -7.02 -22.54
N ASP A 132 -0.38 -6.57 -23.70
CA ASP A 132 -0.14 -7.44 -24.85
C ASP A 132 1.05 -8.37 -24.60
N LEU A 133 2.13 -7.86 -23.96
CA LEU A 133 3.28 -8.67 -23.51
C LEU A 133 2.84 -9.69 -22.45
N LEU A 134 2.10 -9.24 -21.43
CA LEU A 134 1.51 -10.10 -20.40
C LEU A 134 0.70 -11.24 -21.04
N SER A 135 -0.23 -10.91 -21.94
CA SER A 135 -1.12 -11.88 -22.56
C SER A 135 -0.37 -12.93 -23.36
N ARG A 136 0.64 -12.50 -24.15
CA ARG A 136 1.54 -13.42 -24.89
C ARG A 136 2.30 -14.33 -23.94
N LYS A 137 2.85 -13.80 -22.85
CA LYS A 137 3.58 -14.57 -21.84
C LYS A 137 2.68 -15.60 -21.16
N MET A 138 1.48 -15.22 -20.72
CA MET A 138 0.54 -16.14 -20.09
C MET A 138 0.16 -17.30 -21.03
N LYS A 139 -0.09 -16.99 -22.30
CA LYS A 139 -0.37 -18.02 -23.33
C LYS A 139 0.81 -18.99 -23.50
N MET A 140 2.04 -18.50 -23.60
CA MET A 140 3.24 -19.34 -23.72
C MET A 140 3.45 -20.23 -22.50
N MET A 141 3.13 -19.71 -21.29
CA MET A 141 3.27 -20.44 -20.04
C MET A 141 2.08 -21.32 -19.70
N ARG A 142 1.02 -21.32 -20.54
CA ARG A 142 -0.25 -22.04 -20.33
C ARG A 142 -0.90 -21.67 -18.98
N ILE A 143 -0.89 -20.37 -18.65
CA ILE A 143 -1.53 -19.82 -17.47
C ILE A 143 -2.86 -19.21 -17.91
N GLU A 144 -3.99 -19.68 -17.34
CA GLU A 144 -5.34 -19.33 -17.77
C GLU A 144 -6.10 -18.47 -16.73
N ASN A 145 -5.58 -18.37 -15.52
CA ASN A 145 -6.22 -17.66 -14.40
C ASN A 145 -5.73 -16.20 -14.23
N VAL A 146 -5.21 -15.60 -15.30
CA VAL A 146 -4.81 -14.18 -15.35
C VAL A 146 -5.81 -13.41 -16.20
N LYS A 147 -6.25 -12.25 -15.70
CA LYS A 147 -7.12 -11.30 -16.39
C LYS A 147 -6.39 -9.98 -16.60
N PRO A 148 -5.95 -9.65 -17.82
CA PRO A 148 -5.41 -8.33 -18.12
C PRO A 148 -6.50 -7.26 -17.97
N VAL A 149 -6.15 -6.13 -17.36
CA VAL A 149 -7.04 -4.99 -17.14
C VAL A 149 -6.32 -3.71 -17.56
N LEU A 150 -6.85 -3.00 -18.53
CA LEU A 150 -6.35 -1.66 -18.87
C LEU A 150 -6.87 -0.66 -17.84
N GLY A 151 -5.99 -0.31 -16.92
CA GLY A 151 -6.22 0.72 -15.91
C GLY A 151 -6.15 2.13 -16.49
N GLY A 152 -6.44 3.11 -15.65
CA GLY A 152 -6.20 4.52 -15.93
C GLY A 152 -5.24 5.11 -14.91
N GLU A 153 -4.84 6.35 -15.11
CA GLU A 153 -3.91 7.06 -14.21
C GLU A 153 -4.44 7.27 -12.79
N GLN A 154 -5.77 7.22 -12.61
CA GLN A 154 -6.45 7.49 -11.34
C GLN A 154 -7.31 6.33 -10.85
N ASP A 155 -7.46 5.26 -11.65
CA ASP A 155 -8.39 4.17 -11.35
C ASP A 155 -7.90 2.86 -11.97
N PRO A 156 -7.65 1.81 -11.15
CA PRO A 156 -7.20 0.50 -11.65
C PRO A 156 -8.30 -0.28 -12.39
N LYS A 157 -9.54 0.23 -12.44
CA LYS A 157 -10.71 -0.39 -13.09
C LYS A 157 -11.07 -1.78 -12.54
N LEU A 158 -10.82 -1.99 -11.25
CA LEU A 158 -11.14 -3.22 -10.55
C LEU A 158 -12.54 -3.16 -9.90
N PRO A 159 -13.32 -4.25 -9.93
CA PRO A 159 -14.62 -4.28 -9.24
C PRO A 159 -14.46 -4.12 -7.71
N PRO A 160 -15.44 -3.51 -7.02
CA PRO A 160 -15.41 -3.43 -5.56
C PRO A 160 -15.34 -4.80 -4.91
N ALA A 161 -14.58 -4.89 -3.80
CA ALA A 161 -14.39 -6.09 -2.98
C ALA A 161 -14.04 -7.36 -3.79
N SER A 162 -13.27 -7.18 -4.87
CA SER A 162 -12.88 -8.27 -5.76
C SER A 162 -11.57 -8.95 -5.39
N CYS A 163 -10.70 -8.29 -4.60
CA CYS A 163 -9.35 -8.77 -4.33
C CYS A 163 -9.11 -9.04 -2.84
N ASP A 164 -8.47 -10.18 -2.56
CA ASP A 164 -7.95 -10.55 -1.23
C ASP A 164 -6.61 -9.85 -0.95
N MET A 165 -5.83 -9.56 -2.03
CA MET A 165 -4.55 -8.86 -1.94
C MET A 165 -4.29 -8.06 -3.22
N MET A 166 -3.64 -6.92 -3.07
CA MET A 166 -3.13 -6.11 -4.19
C MET A 166 -1.66 -5.83 -3.99
N LEU A 167 -0.91 -5.88 -5.07
CA LEU A 167 0.53 -5.72 -5.13
C LEU A 167 0.88 -4.55 -6.04
N MET A 168 1.85 -3.75 -5.62
CA MET A 168 2.58 -2.78 -6.43
C MET A 168 4.08 -3.04 -6.23
N VAL A 169 4.83 -3.34 -7.30
CA VAL A 169 6.27 -3.59 -7.25
C VAL A 169 6.98 -2.55 -8.09
N ASP A 170 7.71 -1.66 -7.43
CA ASP A 170 8.46 -0.56 -8.07
C ASP A 170 7.56 0.28 -9.02
N VAL A 171 6.34 0.58 -8.57
CA VAL A 171 5.31 1.24 -9.36
C VAL A 171 4.70 2.45 -8.63
N TYR A 172 4.50 2.36 -7.31
CA TYR A 172 3.77 3.40 -6.59
C TYR A 172 4.45 4.77 -6.70
N HIS A 173 5.77 4.79 -6.79
CA HIS A 173 6.55 6.03 -6.97
C HIS A 173 6.35 6.69 -8.35
N GLU A 174 5.82 5.96 -9.35
CA GLU A 174 5.52 6.45 -10.71
C GLU A 174 4.05 6.89 -10.89
N ILE A 175 3.17 6.62 -9.92
CA ILE A 175 1.75 6.96 -10.04
C ILE A 175 1.57 8.47 -10.00
N GLU A 176 1.06 9.05 -11.08
CA GLU A 176 0.92 10.51 -11.25
C GLU A 176 -0.16 11.11 -10.36
N PHE A 177 -1.18 10.32 -10.01
CA PHE A 177 -2.30 10.72 -9.15
C PHE A 177 -2.46 9.74 -7.99
N PRO A 178 -1.47 9.65 -7.05
CA PRO A 178 -1.47 8.63 -6.02
C PRO A 178 -2.67 8.70 -5.08
N TYR A 179 -3.19 9.89 -4.74
CA TYR A 179 -4.38 10.01 -3.90
C TYR A 179 -5.62 9.41 -4.59
N GLU A 180 -5.88 9.80 -5.83
CA GLU A 180 -7.02 9.35 -6.62
C GLU A 180 -6.92 7.85 -6.91
N MET A 181 -5.74 7.38 -7.30
CA MET A 181 -5.48 5.96 -7.54
C MET A 181 -5.76 5.13 -6.29
N MET A 182 -5.27 5.54 -5.13
CA MET A 182 -5.54 4.81 -3.88
C MET A 182 -7.01 4.87 -3.48
N ARG A 183 -7.69 6.01 -3.68
CA ARG A 183 -9.14 6.16 -3.45
C ARG A 183 -9.97 5.21 -4.33
N ALA A 184 -9.53 4.92 -5.54
CA ALA A 184 -10.18 3.95 -6.43
C ALA A 184 -9.78 2.49 -6.14
N THR A 185 -8.53 2.28 -5.71
CA THR A 185 -7.96 0.95 -5.45
C THR A 185 -8.47 0.32 -4.15
N ILE A 186 -8.52 1.10 -3.05
CA ILE A 186 -8.90 0.58 -1.73
C ILE A 186 -10.29 -0.09 -1.72
N PRO A 187 -11.34 0.48 -2.35
CA PRO A 187 -12.64 -0.18 -2.41
C PRO A 187 -12.65 -1.55 -3.11
N ALA A 188 -11.70 -1.80 -4.02
CA ALA A 188 -11.59 -3.08 -4.70
C ALA A 188 -10.93 -4.19 -3.83
N LEU A 189 -10.23 -3.84 -2.74
CA LEU A 189 -9.86 -4.80 -1.70
C LEU A 189 -11.10 -5.25 -0.93
N LYS A 190 -11.16 -6.52 -0.56
CA LYS A 190 -12.13 -7.02 0.41
C LYS A 190 -11.83 -6.46 1.82
N PRO A 191 -12.80 -6.34 2.72
CA PRO A 191 -12.50 -6.10 4.15
C PRO A 191 -11.49 -7.11 4.67
N GLY A 192 -10.46 -6.65 5.35
CA GLY A 192 -9.34 -7.49 5.79
C GLY A 192 -8.32 -7.86 4.69
N GLY A 193 -8.56 -7.45 3.45
CA GLY A 193 -7.62 -7.63 2.33
C GLY A 193 -6.32 -6.84 2.51
N ARG A 194 -5.26 -7.30 1.86
CA ARG A 194 -3.90 -6.74 2.02
C ARG A 194 -3.51 -5.87 0.82
N MET A 195 -2.93 -4.70 1.12
CA MET A 195 -2.24 -3.85 0.15
C MET A 195 -0.75 -3.95 0.42
N ILE A 196 0.03 -4.34 -0.58
CA ILE A 196 1.46 -4.60 -0.45
C ILE A 196 2.22 -3.73 -1.44
N PHE A 197 3.17 -2.97 -0.92
CA PHE A 197 4.13 -2.20 -1.70
C PHE A 197 5.50 -2.86 -1.58
N ILE A 198 6.14 -3.13 -2.71
CA ILE A 198 7.54 -3.51 -2.79
C ILE A 198 8.23 -2.38 -3.52
N GLU A 199 9.15 -1.69 -2.84
CA GLU A 199 9.81 -0.49 -3.37
C GLU A 199 11.30 -0.54 -3.05
N PHE A 200 12.13 -0.02 -3.93
CA PHE A 200 13.55 0.20 -3.66
C PHE A 200 13.72 1.13 -2.47
N ARG A 201 14.60 0.74 -1.52
CA ARG A 201 14.80 1.48 -0.28
C ARG A 201 15.39 2.87 -0.52
N GLY A 202 14.63 3.90 -0.22
CA GLY A 202 15.09 5.30 -0.23
C GLY A 202 16.06 5.62 0.91
N GLU A 203 16.06 4.83 1.98
CA GLU A 203 16.95 4.96 3.14
C GLU A 203 18.38 4.51 2.86
N ASP A 204 18.58 3.65 1.83
CA ASP A 204 19.90 3.10 1.53
C ASP A 204 20.50 3.80 0.29
N PRO A 205 21.57 4.59 0.47
CA PRO A 205 22.24 5.26 -0.63
C PRO A 205 22.97 4.30 -1.58
N ASN A 206 23.26 3.06 -1.15
CA ASN A 206 23.97 2.06 -1.94
C ASN A 206 23.04 1.29 -2.90
N VAL A 207 21.72 1.41 -2.76
CA VAL A 207 20.78 0.84 -3.74
C VAL A 207 20.98 1.55 -5.07
N PRO A 208 21.39 0.85 -6.17
CA PRO A 208 21.86 1.46 -7.42
C PRO A 208 20.70 1.89 -8.33
N ILE A 209 19.69 2.54 -7.76
CA ILE A 209 18.51 3.05 -8.43
C ILE A 209 18.46 4.58 -8.27
N LYS A 210 17.95 5.27 -9.28
CA LYS A 210 17.77 6.73 -9.27
C LYS A 210 16.93 7.15 -8.07
N ALA A 211 17.29 8.28 -7.42
CA ALA A 211 16.69 8.68 -6.16
C ALA A 211 15.14 8.79 -6.22
N VAL A 212 14.62 9.35 -7.33
CA VAL A 212 13.17 9.55 -7.52
C VAL A 212 12.39 8.23 -7.71
N HIS A 213 13.08 7.14 -8.09
CA HIS A 213 12.52 5.79 -8.21
C HIS A 213 12.73 4.95 -6.93
N LYS A 214 13.06 5.58 -5.81
CA LYS A 214 13.16 4.93 -4.49
C LYS A 214 12.15 5.53 -3.54
N MET A 215 11.62 4.73 -2.63
CA MET A 215 10.74 5.21 -1.56
C MET A 215 11.24 4.81 -0.19
N THR A 216 11.13 5.73 0.77
CA THR A 216 11.33 5.39 2.17
C THR A 216 10.06 4.77 2.75
N GLU A 217 10.21 3.86 3.72
CA GLU A 217 9.06 3.34 4.48
C GLU A 217 8.25 4.48 5.11
N ALA A 218 8.95 5.49 5.65
CA ALA A 218 8.31 6.64 6.28
C ALA A 218 7.43 7.41 5.29
N GLN A 219 7.88 7.58 4.03
CA GLN A 219 7.10 8.26 3.00
C GLN A 219 5.88 7.45 2.58
N VAL A 220 6.02 6.13 2.33
CA VAL A 220 4.88 5.26 2.01
C VAL A 220 3.84 5.31 3.14
N LYS A 221 4.27 5.19 4.40
CA LYS A 221 3.37 5.27 5.57
C LYS A 221 2.69 6.63 5.68
N LYS A 222 3.39 7.73 5.41
CA LYS A 222 2.83 9.08 5.39
C LYS A 222 1.73 9.21 4.33
N GLU A 223 1.98 8.69 3.13
CA GLU A 223 1.03 8.76 2.02
C GLU A 223 -0.18 7.84 2.26
N MET A 224 0.01 6.67 2.86
CA MET A 224 -1.11 5.79 3.22
C MET A 224 -1.92 6.29 4.42
N ALA A 225 -1.34 7.10 5.31
CA ALA A 225 -2.03 7.61 6.50
C ALA A 225 -3.21 8.56 6.17
N ILE A 226 -3.26 9.12 4.96
CA ILE A 226 -4.40 9.94 4.52
C ILE A 226 -5.63 9.11 4.08
N HIS A 227 -5.49 7.77 4.06
CA HIS A 227 -6.54 6.80 3.74
C HIS A 227 -6.94 6.04 5.01
N PRO A 228 -7.96 6.51 5.76
CA PRO A 228 -8.31 5.95 7.07
C PRO A 228 -8.79 4.50 7.03
N GLU A 229 -9.13 3.99 5.84
CA GLU A 229 -9.52 2.61 5.58
C GLU A 229 -8.34 1.63 5.64
N LEU A 230 -7.10 2.13 5.54
CA LEU A 230 -5.89 1.31 5.63
C LEU A 230 -5.26 1.40 7.00
N GLU A 231 -4.69 0.29 7.46
CA GLU A 231 -3.80 0.25 8.62
C GLU A 231 -2.49 -0.43 8.23
N TRP A 232 -1.38 0.13 8.69
CA TRP A 232 -0.07 -0.49 8.54
C TRP A 232 0.03 -1.73 9.43
N VAL A 233 0.54 -2.84 8.85
CA VAL A 233 0.70 -4.12 9.55
C VAL A 233 2.17 -4.34 9.91
N GLU A 234 3.03 -4.39 8.90
CA GLU A 234 4.47 -4.65 9.06
C GLU A 234 5.27 -4.18 7.85
N THR A 235 6.58 -4.08 8.02
CA THR A 235 7.54 -3.90 6.94
C THR A 235 8.62 -4.98 7.04
N LYS A 236 8.76 -5.80 5.99
CA LYS A 236 9.83 -6.81 5.86
C LYS A 236 11.00 -6.21 5.11
N ARG A 237 12.21 -6.47 5.59
CA ARG A 237 13.48 -5.90 5.05
C ARG A 237 14.47 -6.99 4.61
N ASP A 238 13.96 -8.19 4.31
CA ASP A 238 14.78 -9.36 3.97
C ASP A 238 15.29 -9.33 2.52
N LEU A 239 14.78 -8.40 1.69
CA LEU A 239 15.21 -8.24 0.30
C LEU A 239 16.51 -7.43 0.21
N PRO A 240 17.39 -7.72 -0.75
CA PRO A 240 18.69 -7.03 -0.88
C PRO A 240 18.55 -5.52 -1.09
N GLN A 241 17.64 -5.08 -1.96
CA GLN A 241 17.51 -3.70 -2.40
C GLN A 241 16.17 -3.06 -2.05
N GLN A 242 15.13 -3.87 -1.84
CA GLN A 242 13.76 -3.43 -1.62
C GLN A 242 13.29 -3.69 -0.20
N HIS A 243 12.14 -3.13 0.15
CA HIS A 243 11.37 -3.50 1.34
C HIS A 243 9.94 -3.85 0.94
N VAL A 244 9.30 -4.69 1.75
CA VAL A 244 7.90 -5.10 1.55
C VAL A 244 7.07 -4.44 2.63
N ILE A 245 6.25 -3.47 2.27
CA ILE A 245 5.43 -2.68 3.20
C ILE A 245 3.99 -3.15 3.07
N ILE A 246 3.42 -3.65 4.16
CA ILE A 246 2.12 -4.31 4.17
C ILE A 246 1.11 -3.48 4.95
N PHE A 247 0.03 -3.15 4.28
CA PHE A 247 -1.18 -2.58 4.87
C PHE A 247 -2.34 -3.56 4.77
N LYS A 248 -3.36 -3.35 5.59
CA LYS A 248 -4.60 -4.11 5.59
C LYS A 248 -5.78 -3.16 5.51
N ARG A 249 -6.80 -3.52 4.71
CA ARG A 249 -8.07 -2.82 4.72
C ARG A 249 -8.85 -3.20 5.99
N LYS A 250 -9.31 -2.19 6.74
CA LYS A 250 -10.19 -2.33 7.92
C LYS A 250 -11.56 -2.88 7.55
#